data_3459ecdbe2012270571ed0fd523f0a94
#
_entry.id   3459ecdbe2012270571ed0fd523f0a94
#
_cell.length_a   1.000
_cell.length_b   1.000
_cell.length_c   1.000
_cell.angle_alpha   90.00
_cell.angle_beta   90.00
_cell.angle_gamma   90.00
#
_symmetry.space_group_name_H-M   'P 1'
#
loop_
_entity.id
_entity.type
_entity.pdbx_description
1 polymer ?
#
loop_
_entity_poly.entity_id
_entity_poly.type
_entity_poly.pdbx_seq_one_letter_code
_entity_poly.pdbx_strand_id
1 'polypeptide(L)'
;MNKKFKDFAEKYSNARLAIAISGGVDSVCLLHWAVECGLNVTALHVNHGLRQEADTETNYVVELCQKLSVPYQVFYWRDEKPNSGLEAAARDARYKFMTDWCQENDIDALMVAHQADDQIETFLMNLSRGSGVSGLSAMQAESYREGVKIVRPLLGVFRSELIKYCEDRGIKYFSDEMNDDENYTRVKIRKNRHLLSDKLGISDARILLAVENLSRAREALDSDVTARVRSVMYDDYALFSDSFLFDLPPDIGLKFLGVLIQIIGGNNYQPRLNSLVFALSKLKSDCKFTLGHCTVRRFKNQILIVPEGAKTSIRKKNEKIKRLQKRKTDK
;
A
#
# COMPACT_ATOMS: atom_id res chain seq x y z
N MET A 1 24.86 5.69 5.70
CA MET A 1 23.83 5.27 4.72
C MET A 1 23.91 3.76 4.51
N ASN A 2 22.74 3.08 4.55
CA ASN A 2 22.59 1.62 4.48
C ASN A 2 22.78 1.09 3.04
N LYS A 3 23.33 -0.14 2.87
CA LYS A 3 23.51 -0.78 1.56
C LYS A 3 22.20 -0.91 0.77
N LYS A 4 21.10 -1.34 1.45
CA LYS A 4 19.77 -1.49 0.80
C LYS A 4 19.28 -0.17 0.19
N PHE A 5 19.59 0.97 0.81
CA PHE A 5 19.24 2.27 0.24
C PHE A 5 20.09 2.62 -0.99
N LYS A 6 21.37 2.24 -1.00
CA LYS A 6 22.23 2.44 -2.20
C LYS A 6 21.73 1.63 -3.39
N ASP A 7 21.38 0.35 -3.16
CA ASP A 7 20.79 -0.51 -4.19
C ASP A 7 19.46 0.07 -4.73
N PHE A 8 18.65 0.67 -3.84
CA PHE A 8 17.44 1.40 -4.23
C PHE A 8 17.79 2.64 -5.09
N ALA A 9 18.78 3.42 -4.67
CA ALA A 9 19.18 4.62 -5.39
C ALA A 9 19.71 4.32 -6.79
N GLU A 10 20.45 3.25 -6.96
CA GLU A 10 20.91 2.77 -8.27
C GLU A 10 19.73 2.40 -9.17
N LYS A 11 18.73 1.67 -8.63
CA LYS A 11 17.50 1.27 -9.35
C LYS A 11 16.71 2.48 -9.86
N TYR A 12 16.69 3.58 -9.10
CA TYR A 12 15.89 4.77 -9.37
C TYR A 12 16.72 5.99 -9.82
N SER A 13 17.97 5.80 -10.22
CA SER A 13 18.91 6.88 -10.58
C SER A 13 18.42 7.82 -11.71
N ASN A 14 17.63 7.29 -12.64
CA ASN A 14 17.06 8.05 -13.76
C ASN A 14 15.59 8.43 -13.58
N ALA A 15 14.99 8.10 -12.42
CA ALA A 15 13.59 8.35 -12.15
C ALA A 15 13.35 9.76 -11.61
N ARG A 16 12.20 10.35 -11.93
CA ARG A 16 11.67 11.54 -11.26
C ARG A 16 10.90 11.10 -10.02
N LEU A 17 11.40 11.45 -8.85
CA LEU A 17 10.86 10.99 -7.58
C LEU A 17 10.23 12.15 -6.80
N ALA A 18 9.18 11.84 -6.03
CA ALA A 18 8.71 12.72 -4.98
C ALA A 18 9.03 12.10 -3.61
N ILE A 19 9.24 12.93 -2.58
CA ILE A 19 9.45 12.51 -1.19
C ILE A 19 8.37 13.13 -0.32
N ALA A 20 7.60 12.30 0.40
CA ALA A 20 6.71 12.75 1.44
C ALA A 20 7.54 13.19 2.67
N ILE A 21 7.58 14.48 2.96
CA ILE A 21 8.36 15.02 4.08
C ILE A 21 7.44 15.63 5.13
N SER A 22 7.60 15.17 6.38
CA SER A 22 6.86 15.68 7.55
C SER A 22 7.69 16.59 8.46
N GLY A 23 9.01 16.61 8.29
CA GLY A 23 9.94 17.26 9.22
C GLY A 23 10.45 16.35 10.34
N GLY A 24 9.85 15.16 10.53
CA GLY A 24 10.33 14.15 11.48
C GLY A 24 11.59 13.44 10.99
N VAL A 25 12.34 12.83 11.93
CA VAL A 25 13.65 12.22 11.70
C VAL A 25 13.70 11.28 10.49
N ASP A 26 12.69 10.40 10.35
CA ASP A 26 12.66 9.39 9.28
C ASP A 26 12.59 10.05 7.90
N SER A 27 11.72 11.05 7.73
CA SER A 27 11.54 11.75 6.46
C SER A 27 12.69 12.70 6.13
N VAL A 28 13.26 13.34 7.14
CA VAL A 28 14.45 14.20 7.01
C VAL A 28 15.66 13.38 6.59
N CYS A 29 15.90 12.23 7.24
CA CYS A 29 16.97 11.33 6.87
C CYS A 29 16.80 10.78 5.45
N LEU A 30 15.57 10.40 5.05
CA LEU A 30 15.27 9.96 3.68
C LEU A 30 15.63 11.03 2.66
N LEU A 31 15.28 12.30 2.91
CA LEU A 31 15.61 13.41 2.02
C LEU A 31 17.13 13.59 1.90
N HIS A 32 17.86 13.60 3.01
CA HIS A 32 19.32 13.70 3.00
C HIS A 32 19.98 12.55 2.23
N TRP A 33 19.53 11.31 2.44
CA TRP A 33 20.08 10.16 1.72
C TRP A 33 19.79 10.21 0.21
N ALA A 34 18.61 10.70 -0.18
CA ALA A 34 18.27 10.89 -1.58
C ALA A 34 19.18 11.92 -2.25
N VAL A 35 19.44 13.05 -1.59
CA VAL A 35 20.35 14.10 -2.08
C VAL A 35 21.79 13.60 -2.13
N GLU A 36 22.29 12.90 -1.09
CA GLU A 36 23.64 12.29 -1.08
C GLU A 36 23.86 11.28 -2.23
N CYS A 37 22.78 10.60 -2.66
CA CYS A 37 22.83 9.68 -3.79
C CYS A 37 22.62 10.36 -5.16
N GLY A 38 22.38 11.67 -5.20
CA GLY A 38 22.14 12.41 -6.44
C GLY A 38 20.80 12.07 -7.12
N LEU A 39 19.80 11.60 -6.36
CA LEU A 39 18.47 11.28 -6.91
C LEU A 39 17.74 12.58 -7.32
N ASN A 40 17.01 12.52 -8.44
CA ASN A 40 16.14 13.61 -8.87
C ASN A 40 14.84 13.58 -8.05
N VAL A 41 14.75 14.46 -7.04
CA VAL A 41 13.66 14.43 -6.06
C VAL A 41 12.99 15.79 -5.91
N THR A 42 11.67 15.77 -5.70
CA THR A 42 10.88 16.92 -5.22
C THR A 42 10.26 16.59 -3.87
N ALA A 43 10.41 17.46 -2.89
CA ALA A 43 9.84 17.28 -1.56
C ALA A 43 8.38 17.73 -1.51
N LEU A 44 7.49 16.89 -0.99
CA LEU A 44 6.06 17.17 -0.82
C LEU A 44 5.71 17.22 0.66
N HIS A 45 5.27 18.37 1.14
CA HIS A 45 4.84 18.60 2.51
C HIS A 45 3.36 18.90 2.57
N VAL A 46 2.66 18.33 3.54
CA VAL A 46 1.23 18.63 3.79
C VAL A 46 1.08 19.19 5.20
N ASN A 47 0.72 20.45 5.28
CA ASN A 47 0.30 21.09 6.52
C ASN A 47 -1.17 20.77 6.77
N HIS A 48 -1.43 20.01 7.82
CA HIS A 48 -2.78 19.61 8.19
C HIS A 48 -3.56 20.68 8.98
N GLY A 49 -2.87 21.70 9.50
CA GLY A 49 -3.46 22.76 10.34
C GLY A 49 -4.11 22.23 11.62
N LEU A 50 -3.61 21.11 12.16
CA LEU A 50 -4.17 20.47 13.35
C LEU A 50 -3.52 20.92 14.66
N ARG A 51 -2.36 21.56 14.57
CA ARG A 51 -1.55 22.02 15.72
C ARG A 51 -1.03 23.42 15.48
N GLN A 52 -0.72 24.14 16.57
CA GLN A 52 -0.11 25.48 16.47
C GLN A 52 1.29 25.44 15.85
N GLU A 53 2.00 24.33 16.04
CA GLU A 53 3.36 24.11 15.51
C GLU A 53 3.41 23.76 14.03
N ALA A 54 2.26 23.46 13.38
CA ALA A 54 2.20 23.02 11.99
C ALA A 54 2.85 24.00 11.00
N ASP A 55 2.73 25.32 11.26
CA ASP A 55 3.38 26.34 10.45
C ASP A 55 4.89 26.41 10.70
N THR A 56 5.32 26.16 11.93
CA THR A 56 6.75 26.09 12.29
C THR A 56 7.41 24.88 11.63
N GLU A 57 6.72 23.71 11.63
CA GLU A 57 7.17 22.51 10.93
C GLU A 57 7.26 22.76 9.41
N THR A 58 6.28 23.44 8.83
CA THR A 58 6.27 23.81 7.42
C THR A 58 7.45 24.71 7.06
N ASN A 59 7.69 25.76 7.85
CA ASN A 59 8.80 26.68 7.62
C ASN A 59 10.14 25.94 7.69
N TYR A 60 10.32 25.07 8.67
CA TYR A 60 11.53 24.24 8.78
C TYR A 60 11.73 23.37 7.52
N VAL A 61 10.67 22.70 7.05
CA VAL A 61 10.76 21.85 5.83
C VAL A 61 11.16 22.70 4.62
N VAL A 62 10.59 23.89 4.48
CA VAL A 62 10.93 24.83 3.40
C VAL A 62 12.41 25.25 3.49
N GLU A 63 12.87 25.66 4.66
CA GLU A 63 14.27 26.04 4.88
C GLU A 63 15.23 24.87 4.60
N LEU A 64 14.88 23.65 5.02
CA LEU A 64 15.66 22.46 4.76
C LEU A 64 15.77 22.18 3.27
N CYS A 65 14.67 22.24 2.53
CA CYS A 65 14.66 22.04 1.08
C CYS A 65 15.49 23.10 0.35
N GLN A 66 15.39 24.36 0.75
CA GLN A 66 16.19 25.46 0.21
C GLN A 66 17.70 25.24 0.46
N LYS A 67 18.07 24.85 1.69
CA LYS A 67 19.46 24.54 2.07
C LYS A 67 20.03 23.39 1.26
N LEU A 68 19.22 22.38 0.95
CA LEU A 68 19.62 21.21 0.15
C LEU A 68 19.46 21.43 -1.36
N SER A 69 18.97 22.60 -1.79
CA SER A 69 18.65 22.90 -3.19
C SER A 69 17.67 21.87 -3.82
N VAL A 70 16.71 21.42 -3.03
CA VAL A 70 15.67 20.48 -3.46
C VAL A 70 14.38 21.24 -3.78
N PRO A 71 13.78 21.05 -4.97
CA PRO A 71 12.44 21.55 -5.26
C PRO A 71 11.42 21.04 -4.25
N TYR A 72 10.44 21.86 -3.89
CA TYR A 72 9.42 21.48 -2.92
C TYR A 72 8.05 22.02 -3.28
N GLN A 73 7.00 21.32 -2.81
CA GLN A 73 5.61 21.74 -2.85
C GLN A 73 5.00 21.61 -1.47
N VAL A 74 4.30 22.64 -1.00
CA VAL A 74 3.54 22.64 0.25
C VAL A 74 2.06 22.66 -0.06
N PHE A 75 1.32 21.77 0.60
CA PHE A 75 -0.15 21.69 0.54
C PHE A 75 -0.73 22.06 1.91
N TYR A 76 -1.91 22.66 1.90
CA TYR A 76 -2.64 23.03 3.11
C TYR A 76 -4.00 22.34 3.11
N TRP A 77 -4.23 21.48 4.09
CA TRP A 77 -5.52 20.83 4.25
C TRP A 77 -6.52 21.80 4.91
N ARG A 78 -7.36 22.45 4.09
CA ARG A 78 -8.34 23.46 4.53
C ARG A 78 -9.75 22.95 4.68
N ASP A 79 -10.02 21.68 4.32
CA ASP A 79 -11.35 21.07 4.41
C ASP A 79 -11.82 20.97 5.88
N GLU A 80 -13.13 20.86 6.08
CA GLU A 80 -13.71 20.60 7.39
C GLU A 80 -13.15 19.30 7.98
N LYS A 81 -12.75 19.38 9.25
CA LYS A 81 -12.16 18.25 9.96
C LYS A 81 -13.27 17.35 10.51
N PRO A 82 -13.24 16.03 10.29
CA PRO A 82 -14.24 15.14 10.84
C PRO A 82 -14.13 15.05 12.35
N ASN A 83 -15.29 14.93 13.03
CA ASN A 83 -15.35 14.79 14.48
C ASN A 83 -14.83 13.44 15.01
N SER A 84 -14.68 12.43 14.13
CA SER A 84 -14.16 11.11 14.47
C SER A 84 -13.26 10.58 13.33
N GLY A 85 -12.24 9.79 13.67
CA GLY A 85 -11.31 9.25 12.68
C GLY A 85 -10.40 10.30 12.03
N LEU A 86 -10.10 11.39 12.72
CA LEU A 86 -9.30 12.52 12.24
C LEU A 86 -7.94 12.07 11.67
N GLU A 87 -7.25 11.14 12.34
CA GLU A 87 -5.95 10.62 11.88
C GLU A 87 -6.06 9.90 10.52
N ALA A 88 -7.11 9.08 10.36
CA ALA A 88 -7.36 8.39 9.08
C ALA A 88 -7.69 9.40 7.97
N ALA A 89 -8.54 10.40 8.26
CA ALA A 89 -8.88 11.45 7.31
C ALA A 89 -7.66 12.31 6.93
N ALA A 90 -6.83 12.70 7.91
CA ALA A 90 -5.58 13.42 7.66
C ALA A 90 -4.61 12.61 6.79
N ARG A 91 -4.51 11.30 7.07
CA ARG A 91 -3.71 10.37 6.25
C ARG A 91 -4.24 10.29 4.82
N ASP A 92 -5.54 10.17 4.62
CA ASP A 92 -6.15 10.07 3.30
C ASP A 92 -6.00 11.38 2.53
N ALA A 93 -6.25 12.53 3.16
CA ALA A 93 -6.01 13.85 2.58
C ALA A 93 -4.55 14.02 2.15
N ARG A 94 -3.59 13.65 3.01
CA ARG A 94 -2.17 13.70 2.70
C ARG A 94 -1.82 12.91 1.45
N TYR A 95 -2.27 11.65 1.37
CA TYR A 95 -1.99 10.84 0.20
C TYR A 95 -2.66 11.41 -1.04
N LYS A 96 -3.91 11.89 -0.94
CA LYS A 96 -4.62 12.49 -2.07
C LYS A 96 -3.85 13.66 -2.65
N PHE A 97 -3.45 14.66 -1.85
CA PHE A 97 -2.65 15.80 -2.32
C PHE A 97 -1.36 15.35 -3.02
N MET A 98 -0.64 14.39 -2.41
CA MET A 98 0.63 13.94 -2.97
C MET A 98 0.45 13.11 -4.24
N THR A 99 -0.56 12.24 -4.32
CA THR A 99 -0.81 11.41 -5.51
C THR A 99 -1.34 12.23 -6.67
N ASP A 100 -2.27 13.16 -6.42
CA ASP A 100 -2.77 14.07 -7.46
C ASP A 100 -1.60 14.86 -8.06
N TRP A 101 -0.76 15.47 -7.23
CA TRP A 101 0.42 16.20 -7.68
C TRP A 101 1.41 15.33 -8.45
N CYS A 102 1.66 14.08 -7.97
CA CYS A 102 2.55 13.17 -8.67
C CYS A 102 2.06 12.82 -10.07
N GLN A 103 0.74 12.66 -10.26
CA GLN A 103 0.14 12.41 -11.57
C GLN A 103 0.27 13.62 -12.49
N GLU A 104 -0.03 14.83 -11.98
CA GLU A 104 0.04 16.07 -12.75
C GLU A 104 1.46 16.44 -13.19
N ASN A 105 2.48 15.96 -12.47
CA ASN A 105 3.88 16.27 -12.72
C ASN A 105 4.68 15.07 -13.28
N ASP A 106 4.00 14.00 -13.75
CA ASP A 106 4.61 12.78 -14.30
C ASP A 106 5.72 12.21 -13.39
N ILE A 107 5.47 12.06 -12.11
CA ILE A 107 6.39 11.46 -11.12
C ILE A 107 6.36 9.94 -11.23
N ASP A 108 7.52 9.31 -11.34
CA ASP A 108 7.63 7.85 -11.46
C ASP A 108 7.30 7.10 -10.16
N ALA A 109 7.65 7.69 -9.01
CA ALA A 109 7.31 7.12 -7.70
C ALA A 109 7.34 8.16 -6.57
N LEU A 110 6.45 7.98 -5.58
CA LEU A 110 6.42 8.71 -4.31
C LEU A 110 7.12 7.90 -3.23
N MET A 111 8.23 8.43 -2.71
CA MET A 111 8.96 7.86 -1.57
C MET A 111 8.29 8.24 -0.24
N VAL A 112 8.11 7.26 0.64
CA VAL A 112 7.62 7.46 2.00
C VAL A 112 8.58 6.82 3.01
N ALA A 113 8.80 7.48 4.14
CA ALA A 113 9.84 7.17 5.10
C ALA A 113 9.45 6.10 6.14
N HIS A 114 8.59 5.13 5.78
CA HIS A 114 8.34 3.99 6.66
C HIS A 114 9.61 3.17 6.83
N GLN A 115 9.89 2.74 8.06
CA GLN A 115 11.15 2.13 8.45
C GLN A 115 10.94 0.79 9.18
N ALA A 116 12.00 0.14 9.69
CA ALA A 116 11.97 -1.21 10.25
C ALA A 116 11.04 -1.34 11.46
N ASP A 117 11.02 -0.35 12.36
CA ASP A 117 10.12 -0.38 13.53
C ASP A 117 8.65 -0.32 13.11
N ASP A 118 8.30 0.43 12.05
CA ASP A 118 6.95 0.44 11.48
C ASP A 118 6.53 -0.92 10.91
N GLN A 119 7.48 -1.69 10.34
CA GLN A 119 7.23 -3.06 9.88
C GLN A 119 6.90 -3.98 11.04
N ILE A 120 7.69 -3.92 12.12
CA ILE A 120 7.49 -4.72 13.33
C ILE A 120 6.14 -4.38 13.95
N GLU A 121 5.83 -3.10 14.14
CA GLU A 121 4.55 -2.64 14.67
C GLU A 121 3.38 -3.16 13.82
N THR A 122 3.48 -3.04 12.49
CA THR A 122 2.45 -3.50 11.56
C THR A 122 2.28 -5.02 11.61
N PHE A 123 3.37 -5.78 11.67
CA PHE A 123 3.35 -7.24 11.82
C PHE A 123 2.62 -7.64 13.11
N LEU A 124 2.99 -7.06 14.24
CA LEU A 124 2.40 -7.39 15.55
C LEU A 124 0.92 -6.99 15.63
N MET A 125 0.54 -5.84 15.05
CA MET A 125 -0.87 -5.45 14.93
C MET A 125 -1.68 -6.42 14.08
N ASN A 126 -1.11 -6.92 12.99
CA ASN A 126 -1.78 -7.87 12.11
C ASN A 126 -1.84 -9.27 12.73
N LEU A 127 -0.79 -9.67 13.44
CA LEU A 127 -0.76 -10.93 14.20
C LEU A 127 -1.85 -10.94 15.29
N SER A 128 -2.02 -9.86 16.04
CA SER A 128 -3.06 -9.75 17.07
C SER A 128 -4.49 -9.82 16.52
N ARG A 129 -4.66 -9.55 15.21
CA ARG A 129 -5.95 -9.63 14.50
C ARG A 129 -6.17 -10.98 13.80
N GLY A 130 -5.23 -11.93 13.91
CA GLY A 130 -5.30 -13.21 13.23
C GLY A 130 -5.14 -13.13 11.71
N SER A 131 -4.36 -12.16 11.22
CA SER A 131 -4.17 -11.99 9.77
C SER A 131 -3.40 -13.15 9.16
N GLY A 132 -3.74 -13.53 7.91
CA GLY A 132 -2.98 -14.50 7.11
C GLY A 132 -1.73 -13.88 6.45
N VAL A 133 -1.14 -14.61 5.48
CA VAL A 133 0.12 -14.26 4.80
C VAL A 133 0.15 -12.82 4.30
N SER A 134 -0.90 -12.37 3.63
CA SER A 134 -0.97 -10.99 3.08
C SER A 134 -0.90 -9.90 4.14
N GLY A 135 -1.49 -10.12 5.32
CA GLY A 135 -1.42 -9.16 6.43
C GLY A 135 -0.10 -9.26 7.18
N LEU A 136 0.35 -10.50 7.49
CA LEU A 136 1.59 -10.74 8.23
C LEU A 136 2.85 -10.36 7.44
N SER A 137 2.78 -10.26 6.11
CA SER A 137 3.86 -9.69 5.29
C SER A 137 4.04 -8.17 5.47
N ALA A 138 3.24 -7.55 6.34
CA ALA A 138 3.25 -6.13 6.67
C ALA A 138 3.28 -5.20 5.44
N MET A 139 4.10 -4.14 5.43
CA MET A 139 4.17 -3.22 4.30
C MET A 139 5.11 -3.74 3.22
N GLN A 140 4.69 -3.64 1.95
CA GLN A 140 5.52 -3.97 0.81
C GLN A 140 6.47 -2.80 0.48
N ALA A 141 7.67 -3.13 -0.02
CA ALA A 141 8.64 -2.12 -0.45
C ALA A 141 8.07 -1.23 -1.57
N GLU A 142 7.27 -1.81 -2.45
CA GLU A 142 6.56 -1.11 -3.52
C GLU A 142 5.06 -1.43 -3.43
N SER A 143 4.22 -0.45 -3.66
CA SER A 143 2.76 -0.59 -3.75
C SER A 143 2.20 0.50 -4.66
N TYR A 144 0.91 0.43 -4.98
CA TYR A 144 0.23 1.48 -5.72
C TYR A 144 -0.88 2.08 -4.88
N ARG A 145 -1.05 3.40 -4.97
CA ARG A 145 -2.19 4.12 -4.43
C ARG A 145 -2.65 5.15 -5.44
N GLU A 146 -3.93 5.10 -5.81
CA GLU A 146 -4.53 6.03 -6.79
C GLU A 146 -3.69 6.14 -8.10
N GLY A 147 -3.19 4.99 -8.58
CA GLY A 147 -2.38 4.91 -9.80
C GLY A 147 -0.90 5.31 -9.63
N VAL A 148 -0.51 5.93 -8.51
CA VAL A 148 0.87 6.33 -8.23
C VAL A 148 1.63 5.19 -7.52
N LYS A 149 2.84 4.93 -7.98
CA LYS A 149 3.75 3.98 -7.30
C LYS A 149 4.28 4.58 -6.01
N ILE A 150 4.07 3.90 -4.89
CA ILE A 150 4.59 4.26 -3.57
C ILE A 150 5.78 3.34 -3.27
N VAL A 151 6.93 3.92 -2.93
CA VAL A 151 8.15 3.18 -2.58
C VAL A 151 8.60 3.50 -1.16
N ARG A 152 9.15 2.50 -0.47
CA ARG A 152 9.54 2.56 0.95
C ARG A 152 10.99 2.11 1.13
N PRO A 153 11.95 2.96 0.81
CA PRO A 153 13.35 2.54 0.78
C PRO A 153 13.96 2.29 2.16
N LEU A 154 13.30 2.73 3.25
CA LEU A 154 13.79 2.60 4.62
C LEU A 154 13.24 1.39 5.38
N LEU A 155 12.43 0.49 4.77
CA LEU A 155 11.79 -0.64 5.48
C LEU A 155 12.75 -1.60 6.18
N GLY A 156 14.00 -1.62 5.80
CA GLY A 156 15.04 -2.44 6.45
C GLY A 156 16.00 -1.64 7.32
N VAL A 157 15.71 -0.37 7.64
CA VAL A 157 16.54 0.52 8.44
C VAL A 157 15.86 0.80 9.77
N PHE A 158 16.53 0.61 10.89
CA PHE A 158 15.98 0.93 12.20
C PHE A 158 15.93 2.44 12.45
N ARG A 159 14.92 2.89 13.18
CA ARG A 159 14.79 4.30 13.56
C ARG A 159 16.02 4.82 14.33
N SER A 160 16.63 3.98 15.15
CA SER A 160 17.88 4.31 15.88
C SER A 160 19.04 4.64 14.94
N GLU A 161 19.12 3.97 13.78
CA GLU A 161 20.14 4.27 12.76
C GLU A 161 19.89 5.64 12.10
N LEU A 162 18.61 6.00 11.88
CA LEU A 162 18.21 7.29 11.32
C LEU A 162 18.48 8.44 12.29
N ILE A 163 18.16 8.24 13.58
CA ILE A 163 18.47 9.20 14.64
C ILE A 163 19.97 9.44 14.70
N LYS A 164 20.74 8.36 14.81
CA LYS A 164 22.22 8.45 14.85
C LYS A 164 22.79 9.17 13.63
N TYR A 165 22.28 8.89 12.43
CA TYR A 165 22.73 9.58 11.21
C TYR A 165 22.49 11.09 11.30
N CYS A 166 21.35 11.53 11.80
CA CYS A 166 21.04 12.94 11.94
C CYS A 166 21.89 13.61 13.04
N GLU A 167 22.06 12.94 14.19
CA GLU A 167 22.88 13.44 15.32
C GLU A 167 24.34 13.59 14.92
N ASP A 168 24.96 12.57 14.32
CA ASP A 168 26.35 12.57 13.87
C ASP A 168 26.65 13.72 12.89
N ARG A 169 25.62 14.30 12.23
CA ARG A 169 25.73 15.38 11.23
C ARG A 169 25.15 16.71 11.69
N GLY A 170 24.62 16.78 12.91
CA GLY A 170 23.97 17.99 13.44
C GLY A 170 22.70 18.39 12.64
N ILE A 171 22.03 17.40 12.00
CA ILE A 171 20.79 17.62 11.26
C ILE A 171 19.64 17.73 12.25
N LYS A 172 18.96 18.86 12.24
CA LYS A 172 17.77 19.09 13.08
C LYS A 172 16.57 18.31 12.50
N TYR A 173 15.63 17.94 13.35
CA TYR A 173 14.33 17.35 12.98
C TYR A 173 13.32 17.62 14.10
N PHE A 174 12.03 17.55 13.79
CA PHE A 174 10.97 17.64 14.79
C PHE A 174 10.70 16.28 15.43
N SER A 175 10.51 16.30 16.76
CA SER A 175 9.99 15.16 17.51
C SER A 175 8.50 15.39 17.74
N ASP A 176 7.67 14.43 17.33
CA ASP A 176 6.22 14.50 17.51
C ASP A 176 5.84 13.93 18.88
N GLU A 177 5.44 14.78 19.83
CA GLU A 177 5.01 14.38 21.16
C GLU A 177 3.71 13.57 21.18
N MET A 178 2.87 13.69 20.13
CA MET A 178 1.63 12.88 20.01
C MET A 178 1.90 11.38 19.78
N ASN A 179 3.14 10.96 19.57
CA ASN A 179 3.51 9.55 19.41
C ASN A 179 3.45 8.73 20.73
N ASP A 180 3.03 9.32 21.86
CA ASP A 180 3.03 8.68 23.18
C ASP A 180 1.64 8.35 23.72
N ASP A 181 0.56 8.64 23.00
CA ASP A 181 -0.81 8.33 23.43
C ASP A 181 -1.09 6.82 23.41
N GLU A 182 -1.19 6.21 24.58
CA GLU A 182 -1.46 4.78 24.77
C GLU A 182 -2.88 4.34 24.36
N ASN A 183 -3.77 5.22 23.99
CA ASN A 183 -5.05 4.83 23.41
C ASN A 183 -4.86 4.12 22.05
N TYR A 184 -3.74 4.39 21.39
CA TYR A 184 -3.42 3.75 20.11
C TYR A 184 -2.68 2.43 20.28
N THR A 185 -3.19 1.37 19.65
CA THR A 185 -2.58 0.02 19.68
C THR A 185 -1.11 0.04 19.23
N ARG A 186 -0.76 0.91 18.29
CA ARG A 186 0.61 1.05 17.78
C ARG A 186 1.57 1.53 18.86
N VAL A 187 1.15 2.51 19.66
CA VAL A 187 1.94 3.03 20.78
C VAL A 187 2.13 1.96 21.86
N LYS A 188 1.05 1.21 22.20
CA LYS A 188 1.15 0.07 23.14
C LYS A 188 2.17 -0.96 22.67
N ILE A 189 2.16 -1.32 21.39
CA ILE A 189 3.12 -2.27 20.82
C ILE A 189 4.54 -1.70 20.92
N ARG A 190 4.76 -0.47 20.53
CA ARG A 190 6.07 0.20 20.58
C ARG A 190 6.66 0.17 21.98
N LYS A 191 5.87 0.53 22.99
CA LYS A 191 6.32 0.57 24.39
C LYS A 191 6.61 -0.82 24.96
N ASN A 192 5.89 -1.86 24.54
CA ASN A 192 5.96 -3.20 25.14
C ASN A 192 6.71 -4.24 24.28
N ARG A 193 7.12 -3.90 23.05
CA ARG A 193 7.77 -4.90 22.15
C ARG A 193 9.08 -5.47 22.72
N HIS A 194 9.81 -4.70 23.56
CA HIS A 194 11.02 -5.16 24.23
C HIS A 194 10.77 -6.43 25.07
N LEU A 195 9.55 -6.59 25.62
CA LEU A 195 9.18 -7.79 26.37
C LEU A 195 9.25 -9.07 25.54
N LEU A 196 9.05 -8.99 24.21
CA LEU A 196 9.19 -10.13 23.30
C LEU A 196 10.64 -10.62 23.27
N SER A 197 11.61 -9.70 23.23
CA SER A 197 13.04 -10.05 23.32
C SER A 197 13.41 -10.55 24.69
N ASP A 198 13.05 -9.82 25.73
CA ASP A 198 13.53 -10.04 27.11
C ASP A 198 12.89 -11.30 27.74
N LYS A 199 11.63 -11.58 27.44
CA LYS A 199 10.89 -12.71 28.04
C LYS A 199 10.81 -13.93 27.16
N LEU A 200 10.78 -13.76 25.84
CA LEU A 200 10.52 -14.84 24.87
C LEU A 200 11.69 -15.09 23.91
N GLY A 201 12.76 -14.29 23.97
CA GLY A 201 13.90 -14.38 23.04
C GLY A 201 13.54 -14.05 21.58
N ILE A 202 12.43 -13.36 21.35
CA ILE A 202 12.00 -12.95 20.01
C ILE A 202 12.54 -11.55 19.70
N SER A 203 13.71 -11.49 19.04
CA SER A 203 14.34 -10.21 18.69
C SER A 203 13.65 -9.54 17.50
N ASP A 204 13.76 -8.21 17.40
CA ASP A 204 13.30 -7.40 16.28
C ASP A 204 13.82 -7.92 14.93
N ALA A 205 15.07 -8.34 14.88
CA ALA A 205 15.69 -8.92 13.67
C ALA A 205 14.99 -10.21 13.22
N ARG A 206 14.55 -11.07 14.18
CA ARG A 206 13.78 -12.29 13.86
C ARG A 206 12.39 -11.98 13.35
N ILE A 207 11.74 -10.95 13.89
CA ILE A 207 10.44 -10.48 13.39
C ILE A 207 10.59 -9.97 11.95
N LEU A 208 11.59 -9.14 11.67
CA LEU A 208 11.83 -8.63 10.31
C LEU A 208 12.14 -9.75 9.32
N LEU A 209 12.91 -10.77 9.73
CA LEU A 209 13.16 -11.95 8.91
C LEU A 209 11.87 -12.73 8.60
N ALA A 210 10.99 -12.88 9.58
CA ALA A 210 9.68 -13.50 9.37
C ALA A 210 8.82 -12.69 8.39
N VAL A 211 8.79 -11.36 8.52
CA VAL A 211 8.10 -10.45 7.58
C VAL A 211 8.67 -10.61 6.17
N GLU A 212 9.99 -10.66 6.00
CA GLU A 212 10.63 -10.83 4.70
C GLU A 212 10.29 -12.19 4.06
N ASN A 213 10.30 -13.28 4.84
CA ASN A 213 9.89 -14.60 4.37
C ASN A 213 8.42 -14.62 3.92
N LEU A 214 7.53 -14.00 4.70
CA LEU A 214 6.11 -13.87 4.38
C LEU A 214 5.89 -12.97 3.16
N SER A 215 6.71 -11.94 2.98
CA SER A 215 6.65 -11.06 1.80
C SER A 215 6.97 -11.85 0.52
N ARG A 216 8.04 -12.68 0.53
CA ARG A 216 8.35 -13.57 -0.60
C ARG A 216 7.24 -14.56 -0.91
N ALA A 217 6.64 -15.17 0.12
CA ALA A 217 5.51 -16.07 -0.06
C ALA A 217 4.29 -15.34 -0.66
N ARG A 218 4.02 -14.12 -0.18
CA ARG A 218 2.97 -13.26 -0.73
C ARG A 218 3.22 -12.91 -2.20
N GLU A 219 4.45 -12.53 -2.57
CA GLU A 219 4.80 -12.19 -3.95
C GLU A 219 4.57 -13.37 -4.91
N ALA A 220 4.90 -14.60 -4.48
CA ALA A 220 4.63 -15.80 -5.25
C ALA A 220 3.12 -16.02 -5.47
N LEU A 221 2.31 -15.87 -4.40
CA LEU A 221 0.85 -15.94 -4.48
C LEU A 221 0.27 -14.82 -5.36
N ASP A 222 0.77 -13.60 -5.24
CA ASP A 222 0.31 -12.45 -6.02
C ASP A 222 0.62 -12.63 -7.52
N SER A 223 1.78 -13.20 -7.84
CA SER A 223 2.18 -13.52 -9.22
C SER A 223 1.25 -14.57 -9.85
N ASP A 224 0.98 -15.68 -9.14
CA ASP A 224 0.06 -16.73 -9.61
C ASP A 224 -1.36 -16.17 -9.81
N VAL A 225 -1.88 -15.46 -8.83
CA VAL A 225 -3.22 -14.84 -8.91
C VAL A 225 -3.29 -13.85 -10.06
N THR A 226 -2.27 -13.01 -10.26
CA THR A 226 -2.23 -12.02 -11.34
C THR A 226 -2.28 -12.70 -12.72
N ALA A 227 -1.52 -13.77 -12.90
CA ALA A 227 -1.55 -14.54 -14.15
C ALA A 227 -2.96 -15.12 -14.43
N ARG A 228 -3.61 -15.66 -13.41
CA ARG A 228 -4.98 -16.19 -13.51
C ARG A 228 -6.01 -15.11 -13.82
N VAL A 229 -5.92 -13.97 -13.13
CA VAL A 229 -6.80 -12.82 -13.37
C VAL A 229 -6.70 -12.37 -14.82
N ARG A 230 -5.48 -12.19 -15.34
CA ARG A 230 -5.25 -11.79 -16.74
C ARG A 230 -5.86 -12.77 -17.75
N SER A 231 -5.91 -14.07 -17.44
CA SER A 231 -6.43 -15.09 -18.34
C SER A 231 -7.96 -15.07 -18.47
N VAL A 232 -8.68 -14.48 -17.52
CA VAL A 232 -10.16 -14.47 -17.47
C VAL A 232 -10.77 -13.07 -17.58
N MET A 233 -9.93 -12.02 -17.52
CA MET A 233 -10.37 -10.62 -17.64
C MET A 233 -10.59 -10.24 -19.10
N TYR A 234 -11.68 -9.51 -19.34
CA TYR A 234 -12.03 -8.87 -20.59
C TYR A 234 -12.42 -7.43 -20.26
N ASP A 235 -12.03 -6.46 -21.04
CA ASP A 235 -12.30 -5.03 -20.83
C ASP A 235 -12.81 -4.65 -19.40
N ASP A 236 -14.12 -4.78 -19.19
CA ASP A 236 -14.86 -4.37 -17.99
C ASP A 236 -15.48 -5.56 -17.18
N TYR A 237 -15.13 -6.82 -17.49
CA TYR A 237 -15.73 -8.00 -16.84
C TYR A 237 -14.78 -9.20 -16.82
N ALA A 238 -15.11 -10.18 -15.96
CA ALA A 238 -14.46 -11.50 -15.99
C ALA A 238 -15.50 -12.60 -16.27
N LEU A 239 -15.09 -13.61 -17.07
CA LEU A 239 -15.91 -14.78 -17.37
C LEU A 239 -15.03 -16.03 -17.43
N PHE A 240 -15.35 -17.04 -16.63
CA PHE A 240 -14.57 -18.28 -16.51
C PHE A 240 -15.46 -19.46 -16.09
N SER A 241 -14.94 -20.70 -16.24
CA SER A 241 -15.62 -21.89 -15.71
C SER A 241 -15.58 -21.88 -14.17
N ASP A 242 -16.58 -22.46 -13.55
CA ASP A 242 -16.62 -22.58 -12.10
C ASP A 242 -15.50 -23.49 -11.56
N SER A 243 -15.09 -24.53 -12.29
CA SER A 243 -13.92 -25.36 -11.98
C SER A 243 -12.64 -24.53 -11.91
N PHE A 244 -12.48 -23.49 -12.74
CA PHE A 244 -11.34 -22.58 -12.66
C PHE A 244 -11.18 -21.90 -11.30
N LEU A 245 -12.26 -21.75 -10.53
CA LEU A 245 -12.24 -21.20 -9.17
C LEU A 245 -12.22 -22.31 -8.12
N PHE A 246 -13.10 -23.30 -8.25
CA PHE A 246 -13.32 -24.29 -7.21
C PHE A 246 -12.24 -25.37 -7.10
N ASP A 247 -11.46 -25.58 -8.17
CA ASP A 247 -10.31 -26.50 -8.15
C ASP A 247 -9.03 -25.83 -7.59
N LEU A 248 -9.09 -24.53 -7.29
CA LEU A 248 -7.97 -23.82 -6.66
C LEU A 248 -7.88 -24.13 -5.15
N PRO A 249 -6.66 -24.13 -4.59
CA PRO A 249 -6.48 -24.04 -3.16
C PRO A 249 -7.30 -22.86 -2.58
N PRO A 250 -7.97 -23.04 -1.42
CA PRO A 250 -8.92 -22.05 -0.89
C PRO A 250 -8.38 -20.62 -0.83
N ASP A 251 -7.14 -20.44 -0.35
CA ASP A 251 -6.53 -19.09 -0.23
C ASP A 251 -6.27 -18.43 -1.58
N ILE A 252 -5.87 -19.21 -2.60
CA ILE A 252 -5.69 -18.73 -3.97
C ILE A 252 -7.04 -18.35 -4.57
N GLY A 253 -8.06 -19.17 -4.38
CA GLY A 253 -9.43 -18.90 -4.86
C GLY A 253 -10.04 -17.65 -4.24
N LEU A 254 -9.89 -17.46 -2.92
CA LEU A 254 -10.34 -16.25 -2.21
C LEU A 254 -9.62 -15.01 -2.72
N LYS A 255 -8.31 -15.08 -2.85
CA LYS A 255 -7.51 -13.96 -3.34
C LYS A 255 -7.81 -13.63 -4.80
N PHE A 256 -7.94 -14.63 -5.66
CA PHE A 256 -8.34 -14.48 -7.06
C PHE A 256 -9.70 -13.78 -7.19
N LEU A 257 -10.70 -14.23 -6.45
CA LEU A 257 -12.03 -13.61 -6.42
C LEU A 257 -11.96 -12.17 -5.91
N GLY A 258 -11.18 -11.92 -4.85
CA GLY A 258 -10.98 -10.60 -4.26
C GLY A 258 -10.35 -9.59 -5.23
N VAL A 259 -9.32 -10.02 -5.97
CA VAL A 259 -8.66 -9.18 -6.99
C VAL A 259 -9.60 -8.86 -8.15
N LEU A 260 -10.36 -9.85 -8.65
CA LEU A 260 -11.35 -9.61 -9.72
C LEU A 260 -12.40 -8.60 -9.30
N ILE A 261 -12.96 -8.73 -8.09
CA ILE A 261 -13.98 -7.81 -7.57
C ILE A 261 -13.37 -6.42 -7.35
N GLN A 262 -12.14 -6.31 -6.87
CA GLN A 262 -11.45 -5.04 -6.71
C GLN A 262 -11.29 -4.30 -8.04
N ILE A 263 -10.75 -4.99 -9.06
CA ILE A 263 -10.47 -4.39 -10.37
C ILE A 263 -11.77 -3.99 -11.08
N ILE A 264 -12.73 -4.92 -11.17
CA ILE A 264 -13.98 -4.71 -11.90
C ILE A 264 -14.89 -3.68 -11.21
N GLY A 265 -14.87 -3.67 -9.88
CA GLY A 265 -15.64 -2.71 -9.06
C GLY A 265 -14.98 -1.35 -8.90
N GLY A 266 -13.75 -1.16 -9.39
CA GLY A 266 -13.00 0.09 -9.24
C GLY A 266 -12.67 0.45 -7.79
N ASN A 267 -12.49 -0.55 -6.92
CA ASN A 267 -12.25 -0.32 -5.50
C ASN A 267 -10.75 -0.18 -5.19
N ASN A 268 -10.39 0.69 -4.24
CA ASN A 268 -9.03 0.82 -3.76
C ASN A 268 -8.55 -0.42 -2.98
N TYR A 269 -9.48 -1.18 -2.39
CA TYR A 269 -9.20 -2.35 -1.57
C TYR A 269 -10.05 -3.55 -1.95
N GLN A 270 -9.52 -4.75 -1.72
CA GLN A 270 -10.27 -5.99 -1.85
C GLN A 270 -11.38 -6.07 -0.79
N PRO A 271 -12.50 -6.79 -1.07
CA PRO A 271 -13.48 -7.11 -0.05
C PRO A 271 -12.86 -7.83 1.14
N ARG A 272 -13.43 -7.67 2.33
CA ARG A 272 -12.97 -8.35 3.55
C ARG A 272 -13.05 -9.87 3.38
N LEU A 273 -12.15 -10.60 4.04
CA LEU A 273 -12.06 -12.06 3.96
C LEU A 273 -13.40 -12.74 4.21
N ASN A 274 -14.12 -12.35 5.26
CA ASN A 274 -15.44 -12.94 5.58
C ASN A 274 -16.46 -12.74 4.46
N SER A 275 -16.42 -11.61 3.76
CA SER A 275 -17.29 -11.34 2.60
C SER A 275 -16.91 -12.22 1.41
N LEU A 276 -15.62 -12.48 1.20
CA LEU A 276 -15.15 -13.39 0.15
C LEU A 276 -15.50 -14.85 0.45
N VAL A 277 -15.33 -15.30 1.69
CA VAL A 277 -15.74 -16.66 2.14
C VAL A 277 -17.24 -16.84 1.93
N PHE A 278 -18.05 -15.84 2.30
CA PHE A 278 -19.49 -15.86 2.06
C PHE A 278 -19.83 -15.88 0.57
N ALA A 279 -19.13 -15.09 -0.26
CA ALA A 279 -19.30 -15.08 -1.71
C ALA A 279 -19.00 -16.44 -2.34
N LEU A 280 -17.88 -17.10 -1.94
CA LEU A 280 -17.56 -18.46 -2.37
C LEU A 280 -18.63 -19.46 -1.99
N SER A 281 -19.19 -19.38 -0.76
CA SER A 281 -20.27 -20.28 -0.35
C SER A 281 -21.54 -20.08 -1.20
N LYS A 282 -21.88 -18.85 -1.53
CA LYS A 282 -23.01 -18.54 -2.46
C LYS A 282 -22.74 -19.06 -3.86
N LEU A 283 -21.52 -18.98 -4.38
CA LEU A 283 -21.16 -19.45 -5.71
C LEU A 283 -21.23 -20.98 -5.86
N LYS A 284 -21.39 -21.76 -4.79
CA LYS A 284 -21.64 -23.21 -4.88
C LYS A 284 -23.02 -23.56 -5.44
N SER A 285 -23.95 -22.62 -5.51
CA SER A 285 -25.26 -22.76 -6.13
C SER A 285 -25.44 -21.76 -7.28
N ASP A 286 -26.38 -22.02 -8.19
CA ASP A 286 -26.76 -21.06 -9.22
C ASP A 286 -27.37 -19.85 -8.56
N CYS A 287 -26.62 -18.76 -8.50
CA CYS A 287 -27.01 -17.54 -7.77
C CYS A 287 -26.54 -16.27 -8.48
N LYS A 288 -27.12 -15.17 -8.03
CA LYS A 288 -26.70 -13.82 -8.38
C LYS A 288 -26.64 -12.99 -7.10
N PHE A 289 -25.57 -12.26 -6.87
CA PHE A 289 -25.41 -11.34 -5.73
C PHE A 289 -24.49 -10.17 -6.11
N THR A 290 -24.46 -9.15 -5.25
CA THR A 290 -23.55 -8.01 -5.38
C THR A 290 -22.49 -8.04 -4.28
N LEU A 291 -21.27 -7.63 -4.63
CA LEU A 291 -20.15 -7.46 -3.69
C LEU A 291 -19.13 -6.48 -4.31
N GLY A 292 -18.71 -5.46 -3.55
CA GLY A 292 -17.67 -4.52 -3.97
C GLY A 292 -17.97 -3.85 -5.32
N HIS A 293 -19.15 -3.27 -5.48
CA HIS A 293 -19.65 -2.64 -6.72
C HIS A 293 -19.66 -3.56 -7.95
N CYS A 294 -19.64 -4.87 -7.71
CA CYS A 294 -19.76 -5.87 -8.77
C CYS A 294 -21.04 -6.68 -8.60
N THR A 295 -21.65 -7.06 -9.72
CA THR A 295 -22.62 -8.15 -9.79
C THR A 295 -21.88 -9.43 -10.12
N VAL A 296 -21.97 -10.42 -9.25
CA VAL A 296 -21.42 -11.77 -9.44
C VAL A 296 -22.56 -12.72 -9.74
N ARG A 297 -22.45 -13.49 -10.80
CA ARG A 297 -23.44 -14.48 -11.19
C ARG A 297 -22.80 -15.80 -11.56
N ARG A 298 -23.22 -16.89 -10.91
CA ARG A 298 -23.00 -18.24 -11.41
C ARG A 298 -24.24 -18.70 -12.17
N PHE A 299 -24.01 -19.35 -13.28
CA PHE A 299 -25.06 -20.02 -14.06
C PHE A 299 -24.49 -21.28 -14.70
N LYS A 300 -25.06 -22.43 -14.39
CA LYS A 300 -24.49 -23.75 -14.75
C LYS A 300 -23.05 -23.82 -14.23
N ASN A 301 -22.10 -24.07 -15.12
CA ASN A 301 -20.66 -24.21 -14.83
C ASN A 301 -19.84 -22.97 -15.21
N GLN A 302 -20.47 -21.78 -15.28
CA GLN A 302 -19.77 -20.52 -15.59
C GLN A 302 -20.03 -19.46 -14.52
N ILE A 303 -18.99 -18.66 -14.21
CA ILE A 303 -19.05 -17.49 -13.33
C ILE A 303 -18.78 -16.24 -14.15
N LEU A 304 -19.66 -15.25 -14.00
CA LEU A 304 -19.56 -13.92 -14.59
C LEU A 304 -19.48 -12.88 -13.49
N ILE A 305 -18.49 -11.99 -13.58
CA ILE A 305 -18.34 -10.82 -12.71
C ILE A 305 -18.37 -9.58 -13.60
N VAL A 306 -19.26 -8.62 -13.30
CA VAL A 306 -19.43 -7.36 -14.05
C VAL A 306 -19.60 -6.21 -13.05
N PRO A 307 -19.37 -4.94 -13.46
CA PRO A 307 -19.75 -3.78 -12.65
C PRO A 307 -21.24 -3.82 -12.31
N GLU A 308 -21.61 -3.30 -11.13
CA GLU A 308 -23.00 -3.20 -10.71
C GLU A 308 -23.80 -2.37 -11.71
N GLY A 309 -25.04 -2.80 -12.00
CA GLY A 309 -25.86 -2.18 -13.04
C GLY A 309 -25.60 -2.65 -14.50
N ALA A 310 -24.48 -3.33 -14.76
CA ALA A 310 -24.17 -3.84 -16.08
C ALA A 310 -25.00 -5.07 -16.46
N LYS A 311 -25.13 -5.34 -17.78
CA LYS A 311 -25.87 -6.50 -18.30
C LYS A 311 -25.19 -7.81 -17.92
N THR A 312 -25.89 -8.72 -17.26
CA THR A 312 -25.40 -10.01 -16.73
C THR A 312 -25.68 -11.21 -17.64
N SER A 313 -25.87 -11.02 -18.95
CA SER A 313 -26.13 -12.13 -19.88
C SER A 313 -24.82 -12.84 -20.24
N ILE A 314 -24.58 -14.00 -19.63
CA ILE A 314 -23.44 -14.87 -19.95
C ILE A 314 -23.38 -15.25 -21.43
N ARG A 315 -24.54 -15.57 -22.03
CA ARG A 315 -24.62 -15.91 -23.46
C ARG A 315 -24.06 -14.80 -24.37
N LYS A 316 -24.50 -13.54 -24.14
CA LYS A 316 -24.03 -12.38 -24.92
C LYS A 316 -22.53 -12.12 -24.71
N LYS A 317 -22.01 -12.29 -23.49
CA LYS A 317 -20.57 -12.16 -23.22
C LYS A 317 -19.77 -13.26 -23.91
N ASN A 318 -20.21 -14.52 -23.90
CA ASN A 318 -19.59 -15.62 -24.65
C ASN A 318 -19.54 -15.37 -26.15
N GLU A 319 -20.61 -14.84 -26.73
CA GLU A 319 -20.66 -14.49 -28.17
C GLU A 319 -19.64 -13.38 -28.50
N LYS A 320 -19.50 -12.36 -27.62
CA LYS A 320 -18.47 -11.31 -27.75
C LYS A 320 -17.07 -11.90 -27.74
N ILE A 321 -16.77 -12.81 -26.80
CA ILE A 321 -15.45 -13.46 -26.67
C ILE A 321 -15.11 -14.25 -27.94
N LYS A 322 -16.03 -15.07 -28.43
CA LYS A 322 -15.81 -15.85 -29.69
C LYS A 322 -15.49 -14.94 -30.87
N ARG A 323 -16.16 -13.79 -31.01
CA ARG A 323 -15.86 -12.79 -32.05
C ARG A 323 -14.47 -12.17 -31.89
N LEU A 324 -14.04 -11.88 -30.67
CA LEU A 324 -12.71 -11.31 -30.39
C LEU A 324 -11.60 -12.34 -30.67
N GLN A 325 -11.81 -13.61 -30.31
CA GLN A 325 -10.85 -14.67 -30.58
C GLN A 325 -10.69 -14.91 -32.10
N LYS A 326 -11.79 -14.94 -32.85
CA LYS A 326 -11.76 -15.10 -34.33
C LYS A 326 -10.96 -13.95 -34.98
N ARG A 327 -11.12 -12.69 -34.52
CA ARG A 327 -10.37 -11.55 -35.07
C ARG A 327 -8.86 -11.61 -34.79
N LYS A 328 -8.41 -12.36 -33.74
CA LYS A 328 -6.98 -12.55 -33.44
C LYS A 328 -6.34 -13.69 -34.25
N THR A 329 -7.13 -14.65 -34.73
CA THR A 329 -6.66 -15.74 -35.58
C THR A 329 -6.66 -15.37 -37.07
N ASP A 330 -7.42 -14.35 -37.47
CA ASP A 330 -7.50 -13.84 -38.84
C ASP A 330 -6.47 -12.70 -39.11
N LYS A 331 -5.56 -12.41 -38.16
CA LYS A 331 -4.40 -11.54 -38.29
C LYS A 331 -3.10 -12.33 -38.13
#